data_65996354df25ec7f31c153ff785688aa
#
_entry.id   65996354df25ec7f31c153ff785688aa
#
_cell.length_a   1.000
_cell.length_b   1.000
_cell.length_c   1.000
_cell.angle_alpha   90.00
_cell.angle_beta   90.00
_cell.angle_gamma   90.00
#
_symmetry.space_group_name_H-M   'P 1'
#
loop_
_entity.id
_entity.type
_entity.pdbx_description
1 polymer ?
#
loop_
_entity_poly.entity_id
_entity_poly.type
_entity_poly.pdbx_seq_one_letter_code
_entity_poly.pdbx_strand_id
1 'polypeptide(L)'
;MSARGRVIVITGAMAAGKSTVADLLTMRLPKSVHIHGETFRRMVLNGRADMTPNPSPDAIAQLNMRYDLAAMTADRFSEEGFDAIVQDVILGKDLADFVKRIDSPERYLVVLSPSLSALEWQEEQRAKAGYVHLSAGALDEVLRRENAKIGYWLDCSSQTPEETVEDILANLDKAAV
;
A
#
# COMPACT_ATOMS: atom_id res chain seq x y z
N MET A 1 -10.89 -8.14 -27.32
CA MET A 1 -10.12 -7.36 -26.32
C MET A 1 -10.32 -8.05 -24.98
N SER A 2 -9.26 -8.38 -24.27
CA SER A 2 -9.39 -8.91 -22.91
C SER A 2 -10.04 -7.84 -22.02
N ALA A 3 -10.92 -8.24 -21.10
CA ALA A 3 -11.41 -7.30 -20.09
C ALA A 3 -10.21 -6.75 -19.29
N ARG A 4 -10.26 -5.47 -18.93
CA ARG A 4 -9.24 -4.88 -18.02
C ARG A 4 -9.26 -5.61 -16.69
N GLY A 5 -8.11 -5.74 -16.08
CA GLY A 5 -7.98 -6.21 -14.71
C GLY A 5 -8.26 -5.08 -13.71
N ARG A 6 -8.38 -5.44 -12.45
CA ARG A 6 -8.59 -4.51 -11.34
C ARG A 6 -7.27 -3.94 -10.83
N VAL A 7 -7.30 -2.74 -10.24
CA VAL A 7 -6.19 -2.21 -9.47
C VAL A 7 -6.59 -2.20 -7.98
N ILE A 8 -5.87 -2.95 -7.16
CA ILE A 8 -6.15 -3.09 -5.72
C ILE A 8 -4.97 -2.50 -4.95
N VAL A 9 -5.19 -1.39 -4.30
CA VAL A 9 -4.18 -0.72 -3.47
C VAL A 9 -4.28 -1.23 -2.04
N ILE A 10 -3.16 -1.70 -1.48
CA ILE A 10 -3.04 -2.10 -0.08
C ILE A 10 -2.07 -1.15 0.60
N THR A 11 -2.59 -0.36 1.53
CA THR A 11 -1.79 0.55 2.36
C THR A 11 -2.00 0.28 3.85
N GLY A 12 -1.29 1.00 4.69
CA GLY A 12 -1.32 0.86 6.13
C GLY A 12 0.03 1.28 6.72
N ALA A 13 0.11 1.40 8.03
CA ALA A 13 1.36 1.72 8.73
C ALA A 13 2.44 0.66 8.46
N MET A 14 3.68 1.00 8.80
CA MET A 14 4.75 0.01 8.81
C MET A 14 4.40 -1.13 9.79
N ALA A 15 4.83 -2.33 9.51
CA ALA A 15 4.50 -3.56 10.25
C ALA A 15 3.02 -4.00 10.20
N ALA A 16 2.14 -3.34 9.43
CA ALA A 16 0.73 -3.77 9.29
C ALA A 16 0.52 -5.04 8.44
N GLY A 17 1.58 -5.73 8.02
CA GLY A 17 1.47 -6.98 7.26
C GLY A 17 1.22 -6.83 5.75
N LYS A 18 1.27 -5.61 5.22
CA LYS A 18 0.93 -5.29 3.82
C LYS A 18 1.58 -6.20 2.78
N SER A 19 2.88 -6.43 2.89
CA SER A 19 3.63 -7.22 1.89
C SER A 19 3.16 -8.67 1.87
N THR A 20 2.97 -9.28 3.04
CA THR A 20 2.49 -10.67 3.16
C THR A 20 1.08 -10.80 2.61
N VAL A 21 0.18 -9.88 2.98
CA VAL A 21 -1.20 -9.87 2.49
C VAL A 21 -1.25 -9.64 0.98
N ALA A 22 -0.44 -8.72 0.45
CA ALA A 22 -0.37 -8.45 -0.99
C ALA A 22 0.16 -9.66 -1.78
N ASP A 23 1.19 -10.35 -1.28
CA ASP A 23 1.73 -11.57 -1.90
C ASP A 23 0.65 -12.68 -1.95
N LEU A 24 -0.01 -12.93 -0.81
CA LEU A 24 -1.06 -13.97 -0.73
C LEU A 24 -2.26 -13.63 -1.60
N LEU A 25 -2.71 -12.35 -1.60
CA LEU A 25 -3.80 -11.91 -2.46
C LEU A 25 -3.44 -12.10 -3.95
N THR A 26 -2.22 -11.72 -4.33
CA THR A 26 -1.72 -11.92 -5.70
C THR A 26 -1.74 -13.40 -6.08
N MET A 27 -1.25 -14.28 -5.22
CA MET A 27 -1.26 -15.74 -5.49
C MET A 27 -2.68 -16.33 -5.55
N ARG A 28 -3.64 -15.71 -4.90
CA ARG A 28 -5.04 -16.15 -4.86
C ARG A 28 -5.82 -15.81 -6.14
N LEU A 29 -5.36 -14.85 -6.91
CA LEU A 29 -6.02 -14.36 -8.12
C LEU A 29 -5.45 -15.06 -9.37
N PRO A 30 -6.29 -15.36 -10.38
CA PRO A 30 -5.88 -16.23 -11.51
C PRO A 30 -4.87 -15.59 -12.46
N LYS A 31 -4.88 -14.27 -12.57
CA LYS A 31 -3.97 -13.49 -13.42
C LYS A 31 -3.66 -12.16 -12.74
N SER A 32 -2.53 -12.06 -12.08
CA SER A 32 -2.25 -10.95 -11.17
C SER A 32 -0.77 -10.61 -11.10
N VAL A 33 -0.47 -9.43 -10.57
CA VAL A 33 0.89 -8.93 -10.35
C VAL A 33 0.95 -8.15 -9.02
N HIS A 34 2.04 -8.34 -8.27
CA HIS A 34 2.33 -7.55 -7.08
C HIS A 34 3.31 -6.43 -7.40
N ILE A 35 2.89 -5.20 -7.21
CA ILE A 35 3.68 -3.98 -7.41
C ILE A 35 4.05 -3.43 -6.04
N HIS A 36 5.28 -3.66 -5.66
CA HIS A 36 5.84 -3.19 -4.40
C HIS A 36 6.45 -1.80 -4.59
N GLY A 37 5.80 -0.75 -4.06
CA GLY A 37 6.22 0.64 -4.27
C GLY A 37 7.66 0.94 -3.84
N GLU A 38 8.14 0.29 -2.77
CA GLU A 38 9.52 0.40 -2.32
C GLU A 38 10.56 0.01 -3.39
N THR A 39 10.18 -0.81 -4.37
CA THR A 39 11.06 -1.20 -5.49
C THR A 39 11.51 0.02 -6.28
N PHE A 40 10.62 0.96 -6.55
CA PHE A 40 10.95 2.18 -7.30
C PHE A 40 11.94 3.07 -6.54
N ARG A 41 11.80 3.17 -5.22
CA ARG A 41 12.76 3.87 -4.37
C ARG A 41 14.15 3.25 -4.42
N ARG A 42 14.23 1.92 -4.40
CA ARG A 42 15.50 1.17 -4.45
C ARG A 42 16.21 1.26 -5.78
N MET A 43 15.51 1.58 -6.87
CA MET A 43 16.10 1.82 -8.18
C MET A 43 17.01 3.06 -8.20
N VAL A 44 16.76 4.02 -7.31
CA VAL A 44 17.59 5.23 -7.21
C VAL A 44 18.87 4.88 -6.44
N LEU A 45 19.94 4.60 -7.14
CA LEU A 45 21.24 4.23 -6.55
C LEU A 45 22.07 5.46 -6.15
N ASN A 46 22.04 6.52 -6.97
CA ASN A 46 22.72 7.78 -6.72
C ASN A 46 21.70 8.92 -6.64
N GLY A 47 21.90 9.86 -5.74
CA GLY A 47 20.99 10.98 -5.56
C GLY A 47 19.66 10.63 -4.85
N ARG A 48 19.57 9.46 -4.22
CA ARG A 48 18.39 9.07 -3.46
C ARG A 48 18.21 9.99 -2.26
N ALA A 49 17.03 10.55 -2.11
CA ALA A 49 16.61 11.35 -0.98
C ALA A 49 15.45 10.63 -0.25
N ASP A 50 15.67 10.31 1.01
CA ASP A 50 14.71 9.57 1.81
C ASP A 50 13.81 10.51 2.62
N MET A 51 12.55 10.08 2.86
CA MET A 51 11.61 10.81 3.71
C MET A 51 12.08 10.78 5.17
N THR A 52 12.03 11.96 5.78
CA THR A 52 12.34 12.21 7.19
C THR A 52 11.20 13.03 7.80
N PRO A 53 11.16 13.29 9.12
CA PRO A 53 10.17 14.20 9.71
C PRO A 53 10.18 15.61 9.10
N ASN A 54 11.33 16.07 8.58
CA ASN A 54 11.48 17.33 7.83
C ASN A 54 12.09 17.02 6.45
N PRO A 55 11.28 16.53 5.49
CA PRO A 55 11.80 16.04 4.23
C PRO A 55 12.29 17.18 3.34
N SER A 56 13.38 16.94 2.61
CA SER A 56 13.86 17.86 1.59
C SER A 56 12.89 17.93 0.40
N PRO A 57 12.92 19.02 -0.41
CA PRO A 57 12.16 19.09 -1.65
C PRO A 57 12.43 17.89 -2.59
N ASP A 58 13.67 17.41 -2.66
CA ASP A 58 14.04 16.25 -3.45
C ASP A 58 13.41 14.95 -2.92
N ALA A 59 13.34 14.78 -1.58
CA ALA A 59 12.68 13.63 -0.99
C ALA A 59 11.19 13.60 -1.33
N ILE A 60 10.52 14.76 -1.27
CA ILE A 60 9.10 14.89 -1.64
C ILE A 60 8.91 14.62 -3.14
N ALA A 61 9.76 15.16 -3.99
CA ALA A 61 9.70 14.92 -5.44
C ALA A 61 9.89 13.44 -5.78
N GLN A 62 10.85 12.78 -5.13
CA GLN A 62 11.11 11.34 -5.34
C GLN A 62 9.98 10.47 -4.81
N LEU A 63 9.32 10.84 -3.71
CA LEU A 63 8.12 10.14 -3.24
C LEU A 63 6.97 10.25 -4.24
N ASN A 64 6.73 11.45 -4.78
CA ASN A 64 5.71 11.65 -5.81
C ASN A 64 6.00 10.85 -7.07
N MET A 65 7.25 10.85 -7.55
CA MET A 65 7.68 10.04 -8.68
C MET A 65 7.47 8.54 -8.43
N ARG A 66 7.75 8.05 -7.23
CA ARG A 66 7.47 6.67 -6.81
C ARG A 66 5.98 6.32 -6.94
N TYR A 67 5.11 7.21 -6.50
CA TYR A 67 3.66 7.03 -6.60
C TYR A 67 3.19 7.04 -8.06
N ASP A 68 3.71 7.95 -8.88
CA ASP A 68 3.40 8.00 -10.32
C ASP A 68 3.79 6.69 -11.01
N LEU A 69 5.02 6.22 -10.77
CA LEU A 69 5.52 4.97 -11.35
C LEU A 69 4.70 3.75 -10.91
N ALA A 70 4.28 3.69 -9.65
CA ALA A 70 3.45 2.61 -9.14
C ALA A 70 2.06 2.61 -9.80
N ALA A 71 1.40 3.76 -9.90
CA ALA A 71 0.11 3.91 -10.54
C ALA A 71 0.17 3.58 -12.04
N MET A 72 1.11 4.17 -12.77
CA MET A 72 1.32 3.89 -14.21
C MET A 72 1.60 2.41 -14.48
N THR A 73 2.40 1.77 -13.62
CA THR A 73 2.70 0.34 -13.76
C THR A 73 1.44 -0.50 -13.54
N ALA A 74 0.63 -0.16 -12.52
CA ALA A 74 -0.62 -0.85 -12.23
C ALA A 74 -1.61 -0.73 -13.39
N ASP A 75 -1.79 0.48 -13.93
CA ASP A 75 -2.67 0.72 -15.06
C ASP A 75 -2.23 -0.07 -16.29
N ARG A 76 -0.92 -0.11 -16.57
CA ARG A 76 -0.40 -0.87 -17.72
C ARG A 76 -0.68 -2.36 -17.60
N PHE A 77 -0.51 -2.96 -16.41
CA PHE A 77 -0.87 -4.36 -16.18
C PHE A 77 -2.38 -4.59 -16.25
N SER A 78 -3.18 -3.67 -15.69
CA SER A 78 -4.65 -3.73 -15.77
C SER A 78 -5.14 -3.74 -17.22
N GLU A 79 -4.58 -2.93 -18.10
CA GLU A 79 -4.89 -2.91 -19.54
C GLU A 79 -4.68 -4.25 -20.22
N GLU A 80 -3.69 -5.04 -19.77
CA GLU A 80 -3.41 -6.39 -20.26
C GLU A 80 -4.23 -7.48 -19.55
N GLY A 81 -5.19 -7.08 -18.71
CA GLY A 81 -6.11 -7.96 -17.99
C GLY A 81 -5.52 -8.64 -16.76
N PHE A 82 -4.46 -8.07 -16.16
CA PHE A 82 -3.94 -8.52 -14.86
C PHE A 82 -4.63 -7.75 -13.73
N ASP A 83 -5.00 -8.42 -12.67
CA ASP A 83 -5.26 -7.77 -11.39
C ASP A 83 -3.93 -7.24 -10.82
N ALA A 84 -3.80 -5.93 -10.68
CA ALA A 84 -2.58 -5.29 -10.18
C ALA A 84 -2.74 -4.94 -8.70
N ILE A 85 -1.98 -5.60 -7.84
CA ILE A 85 -1.95 -5.35 -6.41
C ILE A 85 -0.81 -4.39 -6.12
N VAL A 86 -1.12 -3.14 -5.76
CA VAL A 86 -0.14 -2.12 -5.40
C VAL A 86 -0.01 -2.06 -3.88
N GLN A 87 1.19 -2.23 -3.37
CA GLN A 87 1.46 -2.17 -1.94
C GLN A 87 2.48 -1.07 -1.63
N ASP A 88 2.08 -0.14 -0.76
CA ASP A 88 2.96 0.92 -0.27
C ASP A 88 2.48 1.49 1.08
N VAL A 89 3.31 2.31 1.73
CA VAL A 89 2.92 3.17 2.84
C VAL A 89 2.52 4.53 2.27
N ILE A 90 1.21 4.83 2.29
CA ILE A 90 0.67 6.07 1.74
C ILE A 90 -0.09 6.79 2.85
N LEU A 91 0.38 7.97 3.23
CA LEU A 91 -0.06 8.68 4.43
C LEU A 91 -0.66 10.05 4.10
N GLY A 92 -1.53 10.51 5.00
CA GLY A 92 -2.09 11.85 4.95
C GLY A 92 -2.87 12.12 3.66
N LYS A 93 -2.69 13.29 3.10
CA LYS A 93 -3.34 13.71 1.85
C LYS A 93 -2.93 12.87 0.64
N ASP A 94 -1.74 12.27 0.70
CA ASP A 94 -1.19 11.50 -0.42
C ASP A 94 -2.05 10.27 -0.75
N LEU A 95 -2.84 9.76 0.20
CA LEU A 95 -3.73 8.62 -0.04
C LEU A 95 -4.81 8.93 -1.09
N ALA A 96 -5.54 10.03 -0.91
CA ALA A 96 -6.56 10.44 -1.87
C ALA A 96 -5.95 10.86 -3.21
N ASP A 97 -4.77 11.48 -3.18
CA ASP A 97 -4.07 11.90 -4.39
C ASP A 97 -3.49 10.70 -5.14
N PHE A 98 -3.02 9.65 -4.45
CA PHE A 98 -2.57 8.42 -5.07
C PHE A 98 -3.70 7.70 -5.82
N VAL A 99 -4.87 7.59 -5.22
CA VAL A 99 -6.05 6.97 -5.87
C VAL A 99 -6.40 7.69 -7.17
N LYS A 100 -6.29 9.02 -7.21
CA LYS A 100 -6.56 9.82 -8.42
C LYS A 100 -5.52 9.62 -9.54
N ARG A 101 -4.32 9.12 -9.23
CA ARG A 101 -3.28 8.80 -10.22
C ARG A 101 -3.57 7.53 -11.00
N ILE A 102 -4.49 6.70 -10.52
CA ILE A 102 -4.87 5.43 -11.14
C ILE A 102 -5.98 5.70 -12.15
N ASP A 103 -5.73 5.40 -13.42
CA ASP A 103 -6.68 5.59 -14.52
C ASP A 103 -7.65 4.41 -14.68
N SER A 104 -7.33 3.24 -14.11
CA SER A 104 -8.21 2.07 -14.15
C SER A 104 -9.59 2.41 -13.56
N PRO A 105 -10.71 2.10 -14.27
CA PRO A 105 -12.05 2.32 -13.76
C PRO A 105 -12.40 1.38 -12.59
N GLU A 106 -11.79 0.19 -12.53
CA GLU A 106 -11.95 -0.77 -11.44
C GLU A 106 -10.78 -0.66 -10.47
N ARG A 107 -10.88 0.29 -9.56
CA ARG A 107 -9.87 0.55 -8.54
C ARG A 107 -10.44 0.41 -7.14
N TYR A 108 -9.65 -0.19 -6.28
CA TYR A 108 -10.02 -0.55 -4.92
C TYR A 108 -8.92 -0.15 -3.96
N LEU A 109 -9.29 0.31 -2.78
CA LEU A 109 -8.37 0.72 -1.74
C LEU A 109 -8.66 -0.03 -0.43
N VAL A 110 -7.68 -0.76 0.05
CA VAL A 110 -7.71 -1.44 1.34
C VAL A 110 -6.68 -0.81 2.27
N VAL A 111 -7.11 -0.38 3.43
CA VAL A 111 -6.24 0.18 4.48
C VAL A 111 -6.15 -0.84 5.62
N LEU A 112 -5.00 -1.49 5.76
CA LEU A 112 -4.74 -2.37 6.90
C LEU A 112 -4.49 -1.51 8.14
N SER A 113 -5.36 -1.66 9.13
CA SER A 113 -5.41 -0.81 10.31
C SER A 113 -5.48 -1.64 11.60
N PRO A 114 -4.48 -2.52 11.85
CA PRO A 114 -4.42 -3.28 13.08
C PRO A 114 -4.27 -2.36 14.30
N SER A 115 -4.52 -2.88 15.50
CA SER A 115 -4.34 -2.13 16.74
C SER A 115 -2.86 -1.75 16.95
N LEU A 116 -2.64 -0.69 17.72
CA LEU A 116 -1.27 -0.24 18.03
C LEU A 116 -0.44 -1.36 18.68
N SER A 117 -1.03 -2.12 19.62
CA SER A 117 -0.37 -3.24 20.27
C SER A 117 0.02 -4.35 19.28
N ALA A 118 -0.79 -4.62 18.27
CA ALA A 118 -0.46 -5.59 17.23
C ALA A 118 0.68 -5.07 16.34
N LEU A 119 0.69 -3.78 16.00
CA LEU A 119 1.78 -3.16 15.24
C LEU A 119 3.11 -3.21 16.00
N GLU A 120 3.12 -2.84 17.27
CA GLU A 120 4.31 -2.86 18.13
C GLU A 120 4.86 -4.27 18.25
N TRP A 121 4.00 -5.27 18.50
CA TRP A 121 4.41 -6.66 18.56
C TRP A 121 5.02 -7.15 17.23
N GLN A 122 4.40 -6.81 16.10
CA GLN A 122 4.92 -7.17 14.78
C GLN A 122 6.23 -6.44 14.45
N GLU A 123 6.40 -5.20 14.88
CA GLU A 123 7.64 -4.44 14.70
C GLU A 123 8.80 -5.08 15.49
N GLU A 124 8.55 -5.51 16.73
CA GLU A 124 9.54 -6.23 17.56
C GLU A 124 9.99 -7.56 16.96
N GLN A 125 9.07 -8.28 16.27
CA GLN A 125 9.41 -9.55 15.60
C GLN A 125 10.20 -9.37 14.30
N ARG A 126 10.30 -8.16 13.78
CA ARG A 126 11.03 -7.90 12.53
C ARG A 126 12.54 -7.90 12.78
N ALA A 127 13.28 -8.75 12.02
CA ALA A 127 14.75 -8.77 12.00
C ALA A 127 15.38 -7.53 11.35
N LYS A 128 14.58 -6.62 10.78
CA LYS A 128 15.04 -5.40 10.11
C LYS A 128 14.36 -4.20 10.77
N ALA A 129 15.19 -3.26 11.25
CA ALA A 129 14.73 -1.94 11.63
C ALA A 129 13.96 -1.32 10.44
N GLY A 130 12.81 -0.73 10.72
CA GLY A 130 12.04 0.02 9.75
C GLY A 130 12.78 1.27 9.25
N TYR A 131 12.04 2.28 8.85
CA TYR A 131 12.65 3.58 8.54
C TYR A 131 13.40 4.09 9.76
N VAL A 132 14.65 4.49 9.57
CA VAL A 132 15.60 4.86 10.65
C VAL A 132 15.06 5.98 11.58
N HIS A 133 14.00 6.69 11.17
CA HIS A 133 13.50 7.89 11.83
C HIS A 133 12.00 7.89 12.18
N LEU A 134 11.25 6.84 11.84
CA LEU A 134 9.81 6.80 12.07
C LEU A 134 9.38 5.40 12.57
N SER A 135 8.77 5.37 13.77
CA SER A 135 8.21 4.14 14.32
C SER A 135 6.88 3.76 13.64
N ALA A 136 6.50 2.48 13.73
CA ALA A 136 5.20 2.02 13.22
C ALA A 136 4.03 2.77 13.88
N GLY A 137 4.12 3.06 15.18
CA GLY A 137 3.12 3.81 15.93
C GLY A 137 2.97 5.27 15.45
N ALA A 138 4.08 5.95 15.15
CA ALA A 138 4.02 7.31 14.62
C ALA A 138 3.36 7.35 13.23
N LEU A 139 3.65 6.38 12.38
CA LEU A 139 3.03 6.25 11.05
C LEU A 139 1.54 5.89 11.17
N ASP A 140 1.16 5.05 12.13
CA ASP A 140 -0.24 4.69 12.37
C ASP A 140 -1.04 5.89 12.89
N GLU A 141 -0.46 6.72 13.75
CA GLU A 141 -1.10 7.96 14.21
C GLU A 141 -1.41 8.90 13.04
N VAL A 142 -0.45 9.13 12.13
CA VAL A 142 -0.65 9.93 10.93
C VAL A 142 -1.73 9.31 10.04
N LEU A 143 -1.66 7.99 9.83
CA LEU A 143 -2.63 7.25 9.03
C LEU A 143 -4.07 7.44 9.56
N ARG A 144 -4.27 7.30 10.87
CA ARG A 144 -5.60 7.41 11.48
C ARG A 144 -6.14 8.82 11.52
N ARG A 145 -5.27 9.81 11.74
CA ARG A 145 -5.65 11.20 11.94
C ARG A 145 -5.77 11.98 10.64
N GLU A 146 -4.86 11.77 9.71
CA GLU A 146 -4.69 12.62 8.54
C GLU A 146 -5.20 12.01 7.24
N ASN A 147 -5.32 10.68 7.16
CA ASN A 147 -5.81 10.04 5.95
C ASN A 147 -7.32 10.23 5.77
N ALA A 148 -7.73 10.48 4.53
CA ALA A 148 -9.12 10.42 4.14
C ALA A 148 -9.70 9.02 4.42
N LYS A 149 -10.92 8.97 4.95
CA LYS A 149 -11.63 7.71 5.25
C LYS A 149 -12.32 7.16 3.99
N ILE A 150 -11.52 6.88 2.98
CA ILE A 150 -11.94 6.27 1.71
C ILE A 150 -11.50 4.81 1.66
N GLY A 151 -12.17 4.02 0.85
CA GLY A 151 -11.90 2.59 0.72
C GLY A 151 -12.30 1.77 1.94
N TYR A 152 -11.80 0.55 2.01
CA TYR A 152 -12.08 -0.42 3.07
C TYR A 152 -10.98 -0.40 4.14
N TRP A 153 -11.33 0.08 5.34
CA TRP A 153 -10.44 0.08 6.52
C TRP A 153 -10.65 -1.22 7.28
N LEU A 154 -9.64 -2.09 7.27
CA LEU A 154 -9.69 -3.42 7.84
C LEU A 154 -8.85 -3.50 9.11
N ASP A 155 -9.50 -3.74 10.25
CA ASP A 155 -8.80 -4.14 11.48
C ASP A 155 -8.44 -5.63 11.40
N CYS A 156 -7.17 -5.89 11.12
CA CYS A 156 -6.62 -7.24 11.00
C CYS A 156 -5.84 -7.70 12.26
N SER A 157 -6.08 -7.07 13.43
CA SER A 157 -5.33 -7.33 14.68
C SER A 157 -5.34 -8.79 15.11
N SER A 158 -6.45 -9.49 14.90
CA SER A 158 -6.67 -10.88 15.31
C SER A 158 -6.71 -11.87 14.16
N GLN A 159 -6.46 -11.39 12.93
CA GLN A 159 -6.52 -12.22 11.72
C GLN A 159 -5.14 -12.74 11.34
N THR A 160 -5.09 -13.95 10.82
CA THR A 160 -3.94 -14.41 10.03
C THR A 160 -3.90 -13.67 8.69
N PRO A 161 -2.75 -13.68 7.99
CA PRO A 161 -2.67 -13.10 6.66
C PRO A 161 -3.67 -13.71 5.66
N GLU A 162 -3.92 -15.02 5.76
CA GLU A 162 -4.89 -15.76 4.93
C GLU A 162 -6.33 -15.29 5.23
N GLU A 163 -6.69 -15.15 6.51
CA GLU A 163 -8.01 -14.64 6.92
C GLU A 163 -8.20 -13.20 6.45
N THR A 164 -7.13 -12.38 6.50
CA THR A 164 -7.14 -11.01 5.99
C THR A 164 -7.42 -10.98 4.49
N VAL A 165 -6.80 -11.87 3.71
CA VAL A 165 -7.06 -11.99 2.25
C VAL A 165 -8.50 -12.40 1.97
N GLU A 166 -9.04 -13.39 2.69
CA GLU A 166 -10.44 -13.81 2.52
C GLU A 166 -11.41 -12.67 2.87
N ASP A 167 -11.12 -11.90 3.93
CA ASP A 167 -11.92 -10.73 4.31
C ASP A 167 -11.88 -9.64 3.21
N ILE A 168 -10.71 -9.34 2.66
CA ILE A 168 -10.57 -8.39 1.54
C ILE A 168 -11.41 -8.84 0.35
N LEU A 169 -11.31 -10.10 -0.05
CA LEU A 169 -12.04 -10.64 -1.21
C LEU A 169 -13.56 -10.63 -0.98
N ALA A 170 -14.02 -10.95 0.23
CA ALA A 170 -15.43 -10.95 0.60
C ALA A 170 -16.03 -9.53 0.68
N ASN A 171 -15.22 -8.50 0.88
CA ASN A 171 -15.65 -7.11 1.06
C ASN A 171 -15.05 -6.15 0.00
N LEU A 172 -14.64 -6.67 -1.15
CA LEU A 172 -13.97 -5.84 -2.16
C LEU A 172 -14.85 -4.70 -2.68
N ASP A 173 -16.16 -4.88 -2.71
CA ASP A 173 -17.15 -3.85 -3.05
C ASP A 173 -17.07 -2.63 -2.12
N LYS A 174 -16.72 -2.82 -0.84
CA LYS A 174 -16.52 -1.73 0.13
C LYS A 174 -15.22 -0.96 -0.10
N ALA A 175 -14.30 -1.54 -0.82
CA ALA A 175 -13.00 -0.95 -1.14
C ALA A 175 -13.02 -0.10 -2.42
N ALA A 176 -14.10 -0.07 -3.18
CA ALA A 176 -14.23 0.69 -4.43
C ALA A 176 -14.04 2.20 -4.18
N VAL A 177 -13.23 2.87 -5.02
CA VAL A 177 -12.86 4.29 -4.89
C VAL A 177 -12.84 5.00 -6.24
#